data_5f9f5091be28c4398e84bcb5b8484f37
#
_entry.id   5f9f5091be28c4398e84bcb5b8484f37
#
_cell.length_a   1.000
_cell.length_b   1.000
_cell.length_c   1.000
_cell.angle_alpha   90.00
_cell.angle_beta   90.00
_cell.angle_gamma   90.00
#
_symmetry.space_group_name_H-M   'P 1'
#
loop_
_entity.id
_entity.type
_entity.pdbx_description
1 polymer ?
#
loop_
_entity_poly.entity_id
_entity_poly.type
_entity_poly.pdbx_seq_one_letter_code
_entity_poly.pdbx_strand_id
1 'polypeptide(L)'
;MMVPVFGSSPNVRTTFGHMTSSITAPMTEELLRTLNILDEFSRECLAIRVQRKLNSTDVVAALTDLFILRGVPSFIRSDNGPEFIAEIVRNWIAAVGAKTAYIEPGSPWENGYCESFNARLRDELLNGEVFYTLKEAQIIIEQWRKHYNTKRPHSALGYQPPTPKAIIPMDQRPIMH
;
A
#
# COMPACT_ATOMS: atom_id res chain seq x y z
N MET A 1 8.33 -29.65 2.13
CA MET A 1 8.32 -28.35 2.82
C MET A 1 7.01 -27.66 2.47
N MET A 2 6.00 -27.75 3.32
CA MET A 2 4.73 -27.07 3.07
C MET A 2 4.89 -25.60 3.38
N VAL A 3 4.84 -24.76 2.34
CA VAL A 3 4.63 -23.32 2.48
C VAL A 3 3.21 -23.16 3.05
N PRO A 4 2.99 -22.41 4.13
CA PRO A 4 1.63 -22.16 4.60
C PRO A 4 0.89 -21.40 3.50
N VAL A 5 -0.10 -22.05 2.94
CA VAL A 5 -1.09 -21.42 2.09
C VAL A 5 -1.87 -20.50 3.00
N PHE A 6 -1.55 -19.21 2.98
CA PHE A 6 -2.44 -18.19 3.53
C PHE A 6 -3.73 -18.30 2.72
N GLY A 7 -4.80 -18.71 3.38
CA GLY A 7 -6.07 -18.88 2.76
C GLY A 7 -6.45 -17.61 2.03
N SER A 8 -6.44 -17.70 0.72
CA SER A 8 -7.02 -16.70 -0.16
C SER A 8 -8.52 -16.70 0.13
N SER A 9 -8.95 -15.80 1.02
CA SER A 9 -10.37 -15.45 1.07
C SER A 9 -10.75 -14.99 -0.34
N PRO A 10 -11.78 -15.55 -0.96
CA PRO A 10 -12.10 -15.27 -2.35
C PRO A 10 -12.55 -13.83 -2.64
N ASN A 11 -12.48 -12.94 -1.67
CA ASN A 11 -12.94 -11.55 -1.74
C ASN A 11 -11.90 -10.51 -1.30
N VAL A 12 -10.62 -10.84 -1.27
CA VAL A 12 -9.59 -9.82 -0.94
C VAL A 12 -9.47 -8.86 -2.12
N ARG A 13 -9.90 -7.61 -1.89
CA ARG A 13 -9.70 -6.49 -2.82
C ARG A 13 -8.52 -5.67 -2.35
N THR A 14 -7.47 -5.63 -3.13
CA THR A 14 -6.32 -4.78 -2.89
C THR A 14 -6.47 -3.51 -3.72
N THR A 15 -6.49 -2.37 -3.05
CA THR A 15 -6.60 -1.07 -3.71
C THR A 15 -5.25 -0.38 -3.75
N PHE A 16 -4.93 0.17 -4.89
CA PHE A 16 -3.76 1.01 -5.07
C PHE A 16 -4.16 2.48 -5.12
N GLY A 17 -3.46 3.30 -4.37
CA GLY A 17 -3.59 4.73 -4.46
C GLY A 17 -2.25 5.37 -4.76
N HIS A 18 -2.26 6.30 -5.68
CA HIS A 18 -1.12 7.15 -5.97
C HIS A 18 -1.30 8.49 -5.28
N MET A 19 -0.29 8.90 -4.53
CA MET A 19 -0.22 10.24 -3.99
C MET A 19 1.05 10.92 -4.45
N THR A 20 0.90 12.05 -5.15
CA THR A 20 2.00 12.99 -5.35
C THR A 20 1.95 13.97 -4.20
N SER A 21 2.93 13.95 -3.31
CA SER A 21 3.11 15.02 -2.33
C SER A 21 4.39 15.77 -2.62
N SER A 22 4.29 17.09 -2.65
CA SER A 22 5.46 17.96 -2.65
C SER A 22 5.99 18.01 -1.22
N ILE A 23 7.13 17.40 -0.97
CA ILE A 23 7.85 17.54 0.27
C ILE A 23 8.98 18.52 0.01
N THR A 24 8.91 19.68 0.59
CA THR A 24 9.98 20.67 0.48
C THR A 24 11.09 20.28 1.43
N ALA A 25 12.19 19.77 0.91
CA ALA A 25 13.40 19.64 1.69
C ALA A 25 14.08 21.01 1.78
N PRO A 26 14.68 21.43 2.90
CA PRO A 26 15.25 22.77 3.08
C PRO A 26 16.41 23.09 2.15
N MET A 27 16.94 22.15 1.41
CA MET A 27 18.04 22.34 0.45
C MET A 27 17.69 22.07 -1.00
N THR A 28 16.54 21.47 -1.30
CA THR A 28 16.10 21.20 -2.68
C THR A 28 14.58 21.16 -2.72
N GLU A 29 13.96 21.92 -3.60
CA GLU A 29 12.52 21.86 -3.91
C GLU A 29 12.19 20.56 -4.67
N GLU A 30 12.61 19.41 -4.15
CA GLU A 30 12.40 18.13 -4.79
C GLU A 30 11.08 17.52 -4.34
N LEU A 31 10.23 17.21 -5.32
CA LEU A 31 8.99 16.50 -5.11
C LEU A 31 9.28 15.02 -4.85
N LEU A 32 8.76 14.48 -3.77
CA LEU A 32 8.71 13.05 -3.55
C LEU A 32 7.34 12.51 -3.96
N ARG A 33 7.35 11.35 -4.59
CA ARG A 33 6.14 10.62 -4.98
C ARG A 33 6.03 9.35 -4.14
N THR A 34 4.82 9.04 -3.71
CA THR A 34 4.54 7.81 -2.97
C THR A 34 3.56 6.95 -3.75
N LEU A 35 3.86 5.65 -3.82
CA LEU A 35 2.93 4.61 -4.25
C LEU A 35 2.43 3.90 -3.01
N ASN A 36 1.16 4.05 -2.69
CA ASN A 36 0.52 3.44 -1.54
C ASN A 36 -0.28 2.22 -1.98
N ILE A 37 -0.03 1.07 -1.36
CA ILE A 37 -0.71 -0.18 -1.65
C ILE A 37 -1.43 -0.62 -0.40
N LEU A 38 -2.76 -0.72 -0.47
CA LEU A 38 -3.65 -0.95 0.65
C LEU A 38 -4.48 -2.21 0.41
N ASP A 39 -4.80 -2.92 1.47
CA ASP A 39 -5.80 -3.96 1.47
C ASP A 39 -7.13 -3.40 2.00
N GLU A 40 -8.14 -3.33 1.14
CA GLU A 40 -9.46 -2.81 1.49
C GLU A 40 -10.17 -3.66 2.55
N PHE A 41 -9.88 -4.94 2.60
CA PHE A 41 -10.53 -5.85 3.53
C PHE A 41 -9.95 -5.73 4.94
N SER A 42 -8.64 -5.90 5.07
CA SER A 42 -7.95 -5.83 6.37
C SER A 42 -7.65 -4.41 6.83
N ARG A 43 -7.79 -3.42 5.95
CA ARG A 43 -7.39 -2.01 6.18
C ARG A 43 -5.88 -1.84 6.38
N GLU A 44 -5.11 -2.86 6.06
CA GLU A 44 -3.65 -2.85 6.16
C GLU A 44 -3.01 -2.03 5.04
N CYS A 45 -2.01 -1.23 5.38
CA CYS A 45 -1.13 -0.63 4.41
C CYS A 45 -0.01 -1.62 4.07
N LEU A 46 -0.12 -2.28 2.93
CA LEU A 46 0.80 -3.34 2.51
C LEU A 46 2.17 -2.80 2.14
N ALA A 47 2.23 -1.67 1.45
CA ALA A 47 3.48 -1.00 1.11
C ALA A 47 3.29 0.50 0.87
N ILE A 48 4.34 1.27 1.13
CA ILE A 48 4.51 2.64 0.67
C ILE A 48 5.87 2.71 -0.01
N ARG A 49 5.89 2.87 -1.34
CA ARG A 49 7.12 3.10 -2.10
C ARG A 49 7.34 4.59 -2.26
N VAL A 50 8.51 5.08 -1.88
CA VAL A 50 8.87 6.50 -1.92
C VAL A 50 10.00 6.69 -2.91
N GLN A 51 9.77 7.51 -3.93
CA GLN A 51 10.71 7.78 -5.02
C GLN A 51 10.60 9.24 -5.46
N ARG A 52 11.62 9.76 -6.12
CA ARG A 52 11.56 11.07 -6.80
C ARG A 52 10.72 11.00 -8.08
N LYS A 53 10.78 9.86 -8.77
CA LYS A 53 9.97 9.54 -9.94
C LYS A 53 9.41 8.14 -9.76
N LEU A 54 8.13 7.99 -9.98
CA LEU A 54 7.45 6.71 -10.02
C LEU A 54 6.99 6.44 -11.45
N ASN A 55 7.32 5.29 -11.96
CA ASN A 55 6.94 4.84 -13.29
C ASN A 55 6.29 3.46 -13.23
N SER A 56 5.81 2.98 -14.36
CA SER A 56 5.11 1.69 -14.45
C SER A 56 5.97 0.50 -14.03
N THR A 57 7.29 0.55 -14.21
CA THR A 57 8.18 -0.53 -13.78
C THR A 57 8.33 -0.57 -12.27
N ASP A 58 8.28 0.59 -11.59
CA ASP A 58 8.28 0.65 -10.12
C ASP A 58 6.99 0.05 -9.55
N VAL A 59 5.85 0.28 -10.22
CA VAL A 59 4.57 -0.34 -9.86
C VAL A 59 4.66 -1.86 -9.98
N VAL A 60 5.12 -2.37 -11.13
CA VAL A 60 5.27 -3.82 -11.34
C VAL A 60 6.22 -4.43 -10.30
N ALA A 61 7.36 -3.78 -10.01
CA ALA A 61 8.30 -4.27 -9.00
C ALA A 61 7.66 -4.35 -7.60
N ALA A 62 6.93 -3.31 -7.18
CA ALA A 62 6.24 -3.29 -5.90
C ALA A 62 5.17 -4.37 -5.79
N LEU A 63 4.39 -4.59 -6.86
CA LEU A 63 3.39 -5.64 -6.92
C LEU A 63 4.02 -7.03 -6.90
N THR A 64 5.12 -7.23 -7.63
CA THR A 64 5.85 -8.49 -7.65
C THR A 64 6.29 -8.89 -6.25
N ASP A 65 6.93 -7.98 -5.51
CA ASP A 65 7.36 -8.22 -4.13
C ASP A 65 6.18 -8.62 -3.24
N LEU A 66 5.05 -7.92 -3.36
CA LEU A 66 3.86 -8.22 -2.56
C LEU A 66 3.22 -9.56 -2.93
N PHE A 67 3.16 -9.90 -4.21
CA PHE A 67 2.55 -11.16 -4.65
C PHE A 67 3.40 -12.38 -4.26
N ILE A 68 4.71 -12.23 -4.19
CA ILE A 68 5.60 -13.25 -3.63
C ILE A 68 5.33 -13.45 -2.14
N LEU A 69 5.13 -12.36 -1.38
CA LEU A 69 4.95 -12.40 0.06
C LEU A 69 3.53 -12.77 0.51
N ARG A 70 2.51 -12.33 -0.22
CA ARG A 70 1.11 -12.38 0.19
C ARG A 70 0.20 -13.19 -0.74
N GLY A 71 0.72 -13.58 -1.91
CA GLY A 71 -0.07 -14.19 -2.98
C GLY A 71 -0.73 -13.14 -3.87
N VAL A 72 -1.33 -13.62 -4.98
CA VAL A 72 -2.00 -12.78 -5.97
C VAL A 72 -3.42 -12.48 -5.50
N PRO A 73 -3.84 -11.21 -5.40
CA PRO A 73 -5.21 -10.87 -5.03
C PRO A 73 -6.17 -11.15 -6.18
N SER A 74 -7.44 -11.38 -5.85
CA SER A 74 -8.47 -11.58 -6.87
C SER A 74 -8.71 -10.33 -7.71
N PHE A 75 -8.62 -9.15 -7.09
CA PHE A 75 -8.87 -7.86 -7.74
C PHE A 75 -7.84 -6.83 -7.31
N ILE A 76 -7.44 -6.02 -8.27
CA ILE A 76 -6.60 -4.84 -8.07
C ILE A 76 -7.41 -3.64 -8.53
N ARG A 77 -7.62 -2.69 -7.62
CA ARG A 77 -8.22 -1.41 -7.95
C ARG A 77 -7.13 -0.35 -8.01
N SER A 78 -7.12 0.46 -9.03
CA SER A 78 -6.21 1.60 -9.16
C SER A 78 -6.96 2.85 -9.56
N ASP A 79 -6.40 4.00 -9.18
CA ASP A 79 -6.76 5.24 -9.84
C ASP A 79 -6.31 5.22 -11.32
N ASN A 80 -6.73 6.22 -12.08
CA ASN A 80 -6.39 6.32 -13.50
C ASN A 80 -5.04 7.05 -13.73
N GLY A 81 -4.11 6.95 -12.78
CA GLY A 81 -2.77 7.50 -12.95
C GLY A 81 -2.05 6.89 -14.15
N PRO A 82 -1.26 7.68 -14.90
CA PRO A 82 -0.61 7.22 -16.14
C PRO A 82 0.31 6.00 -15.92
N GLU A 83 0.89 5.85 -14.74
CA GLU A 83 1.72 4.71 -14.36
C GLU A 83 0.93 3.41 -14.20
N PHE A 84 -0.38 3.49 -13.86
CA PHE A 84 -1.25 2.32 -13.68
C PHE A 84 -1.97 1.92 -14.96
N ILE A 85 -2.34 2.89 -15.80
CA ILE A 85 -2.97 2.60 -17.10
C ILE A 85 -1.96 2.17 -18.15
N ALA A 86 -0.66 2.24 -17.84
CA ALA A 86 0.39 1.80 -18.74
C ALA A 86 0.19 0.35 -19.17
N GLU A 87 0.36 0.07 -20.43
CA GLU A 87 0.15 -1.25 -21.01
C GLU A 87 0.95 -2.35 -20.31
N ILE A 88 2.19 -2.03 -19.91
CA ILE A 88 3.06 -2.98 -19.20
C ILE A 88 2.45 -3.45 -17.87
N VAL A 89 1.81 -2.55 -17.12
CA VAL A 89 1.16 -2.90 -15.84
C VAL A 89 -0.07 -3.74 -16.09
N ARG A 90 -0.91 -3.36 -17.04
CA ARG A 90 -2.13 -4.12 -17.38
C ARG A 90 -1.81 -5.52 -17.87
N ASN A 91 -0.83 -5.65 -18.76
CA ASN A 91 -0.40 -6.95 -19.29
C ASN A 91 0.19 -7.83 -18.19
N TRP A 92 0.97 -7.24 -17.29
CA TRP A 92 1.55 -7.97 -16.17
C TRP A 92 0.46 -8.44 -15.18
N ILE A 93 -0.50 -7.58 -14.81
CA ILE A 93 -1.63 -7.96 -13.93
C ILE A 93 -2.44 -9.10 -14.55
N ALA A 94 -2.73 -9.03 -15.83
CA ALA A 94 -3.44 -10.11 -16.55
C ALA A 94 -2.62 -11.40 -16.56
N ALA A 95 -1.31 -11.33 -16.79
CA ALA A 95 -0.43 -12.49 -16.83
C ALA A 95 -0.33 -13.24 -15.49
N VAL A 96 -0.41 -12.52 -14.37
CA VAL A 96 -0.42 -13.15 -13.03
C VAL A 96 -1.81 -13.63 -12.58
N GLY A 97 -2.84 -13.43 -13.39
CA GLY A 97 -4.20 -13.93 -13.14
C GLY A 97 -5.06 -13.04 -12.24
N ALA A 98 -4.62 -11.83 -11.91
CA ALA A 98 -5.43 -10.86 -11.19
C ALA A 98 -6.36 -10.10 -12.16
N LYS A 99 -7.48 -9.58 -11.63
CA LYS A 99 -8.41 -8.73 -12.38
C LYS A 99 -8.20 -7.28 -11.98
N THR A 100 -8.16 -6.39 -12.96
CA THR A 100 -8.10 -4.95 -12.73
C THR A 100 -9.51 -4.38 -12.67
N ALA A 101 -9.79 -3.61 -11.61
CA ALA A 101 -10.98 -2.78 -11.49
C ALA A 101 -10.54 -1.32 -11.53
N TYR A 102 -10.78 -0.64 -12.63
CA TYR A 102 -10.55 0.80 -12.71
C TYR A 102 -11.68 1.55 -12.03
N ILE A 103 -11.33 2.65 -11.36
CA ILE A 103 -12.32 3.55 -10.79
C ILE A 103 -12.99 4.29 -11.92
N GLU A 104 -14.32 4.21 -11.98
CA GLU A 104 -15.08 4.91 -13.02
C GLU A 104 -14.98 6.43 -12.83
N PRO A 105 -14.77 7.19 -13.91
CA PRO A 105 -14.84 8.66 -13.84
C PRO A 105 -16.18 9.10 -13.24
N GLY A 106 -16.14 9.89 -12.17
CA GLY A 106 -17.34 10.36 -11.49
C GLY A 106 -17.82 9.49 -10.32
N SER A 107 -17.05 8.44 -9.94
CA SER A 107 -17.35 7.58 -8.79
C SER A 107 -16.31 7.77 -7.66
N PRO A 108 -16.20 8.96 -7.04
CA PRO A 108 -15.19 9.25 -6.02
C PRO A 108 -15.32 8.36 -4.78
N TRP A 109 -16.51 7.87 -4.46
CA TRP A 109 -16.75 6.95 -3.34
C TRP A 109 -16.03 5.59 -3.49
N GLU A 110 -15.68 5.18 -4.71
CA GLU A 110 -14.93 3.95 -4.95
C GLU A 110 -13.48 4.06 -4.48
N ASN A 111 -12.94 5.27 -4.38
CA ASN A 111 -11.58 5.56 -3.93
C ASN A 111 -11.51 6.10 -2.50
N GLY A 112 -12.65 6.23 -1.82
CA GLY A 112 -12.75 6.92 -0.54
C GLY A 112 -11.80 6.40 0.55
N TYR A 113 -11.50 5.08 0.55
CA TYR A 113 -10.56 4.53 1.50
C TYR A 113 -9.13 4.97 1.22
N CYS A 114 -8.71 4.94 -0.03
CA CYS A 114 -7.36 5.37 -0.43
C CYS A 114 -7.17 6.88 -0.21
N GLU A 115 -8.18 7.69 -0.53
CA GLU A 115 -8.16 9.13 -0.27
C GLU A 115 -8.06 9.43 1.23
N SER A 116 -8.82 8.73 2.05
CA SER A 116 -8.77 8.85 3.51
C SER A 116 -7.40 8.45 4.07
N PHE A 117 -6.80 7.38 3.55
CA PHE A 117 -5.44 6.97 3.91
C PHE A 117 -4.42 8.04 3.52
N ASN A 118 -4.49 8.56 2.29
CA ASN A 118 -3.58 9.59 1.79
C ASN A 118 -3.68 10.88 2.60
N ALA A 119 -4.89 11.29 2.98
CA ALA A 119 -5.09 12.45 3.85
C ALA A 119 -4.40 12.26 5.20
N ARG A 120 -4.53 11.08 5.81
CA ARG A 120 -3.88 10.78 7.09
C ARG A 120 -2.36 10.74 6.99
N LEU A 121 -1.81 10.11 5.96
CA LEU A 121 -0.36 10.10 5.74
C LEU A 121 0.17 11.54 5.61
N ARG A 122 -0.55 12.39 4.89
CA ARG A 122 -0.20 13.80 4.74
C ARG A 122 -0.28 14.56 6.06
N ASP A 123 -1.40 14.46 6.75
CA ASP A 123 -1.69 15.27 7.93
C ASP A 123 -0.86 14.83 9.14
N GLU A 124 -0.62 13.53 9.30
CA GLU A 124 0.09 12.98 10.45
C GLU A 124 1.60 12.95 10.28
N LEU A 125 2.09 12.94 9.04
CA LEU A 125 3.52 12.83 8.76
C LEU A 125 4.03 13.90 7.79
N LEU A 126 3.53 13.90 6.54
CA LEU A 126 4.18 14.67 5.48
C LEU A 126 4.13 16.19 5.68
N ASN A 127 3.07 16.70 6.30
CA ASN A 127 2.95 18.15 6.59
C ASN A 127 3.82 18.61 7.77
N GLY A 128 4.23 17.71 8.64
CA GLY A 128 5.00 18.03 9.86
C GLY A 128 6.49 17.70 9.74
N GLU A 129 6.91 16.94 8.73
CA GLU A 129 8.28 16.48 8.60
C GLU A 129 9.01 17.17 7.44
N VAL A 130 10.29 17.39 7.66
CA VAL A 130 11.21 17.89 6.64
C VAL A 130 12.25 16.80 6.37
N PHE A 131 12.27 16.30 5.15
CA PHE A 131 13.19 15.23 4.76
C PHE A 131 14.41 15.84 4.04
N TYR A 132 15.60 15.52 4.51
CA TYR A 132 16.85 15.99 3.89
C TYR A 132 17.35 15.06 2.80
N THR A 133 16.96 13.80 2.84
CA THR A 133 17.34 12.79 1.84
C THR A 133 16.17 11.86 1.51
N LEU A 134 16.19 11.28 0.30
CA LEU A 134 15.24 10.24 -0.09
C LEU A 134 15.29 9.04 0.88
N LYS A 135 16.47 8.66 1.32
CA LYS A 135 16.67 7.54 2.25
C LYS A 135 16.02 7.80 3.60
N GLU A 136 16.17 8.99 4.11
CA GLU A 136 15.52 9.43 5.35
C GLU A 136 13.98 9.37 5.21
N ALA A 137 13.44 9.93 4.13
CA ALA A 137 12.01 9.85 3.84
C ALA A 137 11.51 8.40 3.79
N GLN A 138 12.23 7.51 3.11
CA GLN A 138 11.89 6.08 3.04
C GLN A 138 11.83 5.43 4.43
N ILE A 139 12.79 5.72 5.31
CA ILE A 139 12.86 5.16 6.66
C ILE A 139 11.71 5.68 7.52
N ILE A 140 11.49 6.99 7.54
CA ILE A 140 10.47 7.61 8.39
C ILE A 140 9.06 7.21 7.95
N ILE A 141 8.80 7.20 6.64
CA ILE A 141 7.50 6.78 6.08
C ILE A 141 7.25 5.30 6.36
N GLU A 142 8.27 4.44 6.28
CA GLU A 142 8.12 3.02 6.63
C GLU A 142 7.84 2.81 8.14
N GLN A 143 8.45 3.61 9.01
CA GLN A 143 8.13 3.59 10.45
C GLN A 143 6.68 4.01 10.71
N TRP A 144 6.20 5.05 10.02
CA TRP A 144 4.81 5.48 10.10
C TRP A 144 3.86 4.38 9.59
N ARG A 145 4.18 3.71 8.48
CA ARG A 145 3.39 2.59 7.96
C ARG A 145 3.27 1.46 8.97
N LYS A 146 4.37 1.08 9.61
CA LYS A 146 4.36 0.07 10.69
C LYS A 146 3.48 0.50 11.86
N HIS A 147 3.59 1.75 12.30
CA HIS A 147 2.74 2.31 13.35
C HIS A 147 1.25 2.30 12.94
N TYR A 148 0.95 2.70 11.70
CA TYR A 148 -0.40 2.66 11.15
C TYR A 148 -1.01 1.26 11.22
N ASN A 149 -0.26 0.25 10.85
CA ASN A 149 -0.74 -1.14 10.84
C ASN A 149 -0.84 -1.77 12.22
N THR A 150 0.02 -1.41 13.17
CA THR A 150 0.19 -2.13 14.44
C THR A 150 -0.37 -1.41 15.67
N LYS A 151 -0.48 -0.10 15.63
CA LYS A 151 -0.85 0.72 16.78
C LYS A 151 -2.11 1.55 16.57
N ARG A 152 -2.36 1.99 15.33
CA ARG A 152 -3.46 2.88 15.05
C ARG A 152 -4.82 2.18 15.15
N PRO A 153 -5.76 2.68 15.97
CA PRO A 153 -7.11 2.15 16.00
C PRO A 153 -7.90 2.55 14.75
N HIS A 154 -8.63 1.59 14.18
CA HIS A 154 -9.50 1.78 13.03
C HIS A 154 -10.95 1.53 13.41
N SER A 155 -11.83 2.52 13.23
CA SER A 155 -13.25 2.40 13.54
C SER A 155 -13.93 1.26 12.79
N ALA A 156 -13.57 1.07 11.52
CA ALA A 156 -14.08 -0.03 10.69
C ALA A 156 -13.65 -1.43 11.19
N LEU A 157 -12.66 -1.52 12.09
CA LEU A 157 -12.15 -2.76 12.68
C LEU A 157 -12.47 -2.86 14.18
N GLY A 158 -13.51 -2.15 14.64
CA GLY A 158 -13.84 -2.11 16.07
C GLY A 158 -12.74 -1.46 16.92
N TYR A 159 -12.11 -0.41 16.39
CA TYR A 159 -11.00 0.31 17.02
C TYR A 159 -9.73 -0.52 17.26
N GLN A 160 -9.58 -1.62 16.56
CA GLN A 160 -8.34 -2.40 16.56
C GLN A 160 -7.43 -2.00 15.40
N PRO A 161 -6.11 -2.17 15.54
CA PRO A 161 -5.19 -1.98 14.42
C PRO A 161 -5.35 -3.11 13.38
N PRO A 162 -4.97 -2.88 12.10
CA PRO A 162 -5.11 -3.85 11.02
C PRO A 162 -4.37 -5.17 11.27
N THR A 163 -3.20 -5.12 11.88
CA THR A 163 -2.24 -6.22 11.85
C THR A 163 -2.46 -7.36 12.84
N PRO A 164 -3.16 -7.34 13.97
CA PRO A 164 -3.27 -8.56 14.76
C PRO A 164 -4.08 -9.68 14.09
N LYS A 165 -4.86 -9.36 13.06
CA LYS A 165 -5.69 -10.35 12.36
C LYS A 165 -5.01 -11.00 11.15
N ALA A 166 -3.93 -10.40 10.64
CA ALA A 166 -3.30 -10.84 9.39
C ALA A 166 -2.00 -11.63 9.59
N ILE A 167 -1.28 -11.44 10.70
CA ILE A 167 0.02 -12.10 10.93
C ILE A 167 0.11 -12.51 12.41
N ILE A 168 -0.09 -13.78 12.68
CA ILE A 168 0.45 -14.39 13.90
C ILE A 168 1.94 -14.63 13.60
N PRO A 169 2.87 -13.89 14.25
CA PRO A 169 4.28 -14.16 14.08
C PRO A 169 4.56 -15.61 14.45
N MET A 170 5.37 -16.30 13.64
CA MET A 170 5.67 -17.73 13.86
C MET A 170 6.38 -18.03 15.18
N ASP A 171 6.94 -17.04 15.86
CA ASP A 171 7.64 -17.15 17.14
C ASP A 171 6.73 -17.07 18.35
N GLN A 172 5.42 -16.84 18.18
CA GLN A 172 4.45 -16.88 19.30
C GLN A 172 3.60 -18.16 19.32
N ARG A 173 3.96 -19.19 18.60
CA ARG A 173 3.34 -20.50 18.81
C ARG A 173 3.77 -21.02 20.17
N PRO A 174 2.83 -21.39 21.07
CA PRO A 174 3.21 -22.10 22.29
C PRO A 174 3.99 -23.34 21.86
N ILE A 175 5.19 -23.46 22.36
CA ILE A 175 5.94 -24.71 22.25
C ILE A 175 5.10 -25.71 23.03
N MET A 176 4.37 -26.56 22.34
CA MET A 176 3.72 -27.69 22.96
C MET A 176 4.83 -28.68 23.35
N HIS A 177 5.09 -28.75 24.61
CA HIS A 177 5.90 -29.80 25.22
C HIS A 177 5.11 -31.09 25.29
#